data_3afa97848f0f2180f30dc4054b9c7afb
#
_entry.id   3afa97848f0f2180f30dc4054b9c7afb
#
_cell.length_a   1.000
_cell.length_b   1.000
_cell.length_c   1.000
_cell.angle_alpha   90.00
_cell.angle_beta   90.00
_cell.angle_gamma   90.00
#
_symmetry.space_group_name_H-M   'P 1'
#
loop_
_entity.id
_entity.type
_entity.pdbx_description
1 polymer ?
#
loop_
_entity_poly.entity_id
_entity_poly.type
_entity_poly.pdbx_seq_one_letter_code
_entity_poly.pdbx_strand_id
1 'polypeptide(L)'
;MEADFVAAGGTRTPFEQTRPRGAISARVAVCRHRGAPEGDHLDLFIGPFDCRQPPHDDALVAHSWRLPLDAWLDRTTSAPAGLRVGQVLATATPPHRALYLSLATTRMLDNDRGTVEPLAHGDGWMLVEPQSPLDTRIDRCLAEFRWCGARNPADTLYRIELTRTDSAWRAAITHIETRANAETHEPAPVPPREKRS
;
A
#
# COMPACT_ATOMS: atom_id res chain seq x y z
N MET A 1 -10.77 27.69 35.79
CA MET A 1 -9.46 27.77 35.13
C MET A 1 -9.43 26.61 34.14
N GLU A 2 -9.90 26.86 32.94
CA GLU A 2 -9.84 25.90 31.83
C GLU A 2 -8.46 26.05 31.17
N ALA A 3 -7.71 24.97 31.12
CA ALA A 3 -6.43 24.92 30.44
C ALA A 3 -6.66 24.63 28.96
N ASP A 4 -6.46 25.64 28.11
CA ASP A 4 -6.41 25.52 26.66
C ASP A 4 -5.27 24.57 26.28
N PHE A 5 -5.66 23.38 25.83
CA PHE A 5 -4.74 22.43 25.24
C PHE A 5 -4.49 22.85 23.77
N VAL A 6 -3.46 23.66 23.58
CA VAL A 6 -2.97 24.00 22.23
C VAL A 6 -2.39 22.73 21.62
N ALA A 7 -3.12 22.14 20.68
CA ALA A 7 -2.64 21.02 19.87
C ALA A 7 -1.40 21.48 19.09
N ALA A 8 -0.25 20.90 19.43
CA ALA A 8 0.98 21.10 18.69
C ALA A 8 0.76 20.71 17.22
N GLY A 9 0.85 21.68 16.32
CA GLY A 9 0.73 21.51 14.88
C GLY A 9 1.86 20.62 14.35
N GLY A 10 1.65 19.30 14.33
CA GLY A 10 2.51 18.36 13.64
C GLY A 10 2.51 18.69 12.15
N THR A 11 3.66 18.94 11.56
CA THR A 11 3.83 19.07 10.12
C THR A 11 3.36 17.78 9.46
N ARG A 12 2.27 17.88 8.69
CA ARG A 12 1.77 16.73 7.90
C ARG A 12 2.86 16.26 6.96
N THR A 13 3.09 14.96 6.91
CA THR A 13 4.04 14.39 5.96
C THR A 13 3.58 14.70 4.53
N PRO A 14 4.47 14.84 3.53
CA PRO A 14 4.10 15.05 2.13
C PRO A 14 3.05 14.06 1.63
N PHE A 15 3.05 12.86 2.18
CA PHE A 15 2.08 11.79 1.90
C PHE A 15 0.66 12.11 2.39
N GLU A 16 0.50 12.75 3.56
CA GLU A 16 -0.81 13.15 4.07
C GLU A 16 -1.39 14.35 3.29
N GLN A 17 -0.53 15.12 2.60
CA GLN A 17 -0.96 16.26 1.78
C GLN A 17 -1.59 15.82 0.45
N THR A 18 -1.28 14.60 -0.06
CA THR A 18 -1.80 14.07 -1.33
C THR A 18 -3.09 13.28 -1.18
N ARG A 19 -3.53 13.05 0.05
CA ARG A 19 -4.72 12.25 0.34
C ARG A 19 -5.99 12.92 -0.19
N PRO A 20 -6.74 12.28 -1.13
CA PRO A 20 -7.98 12.84 -1.65
C PRO A 20 -9.06 12.95 -0.57
N ARG A 21 -10.00 13.87 -0.80
CA ARG A 21 -11.19 13.96 0.06
C ARG A 21 -11.98 12.65 -0.04
N GLY A 22 -12.36 12.08 1.10
CA GLY A 22 -13.09 10.80 1.18
C GLY A 22 -12.19 9.56 1.24
N ALA A 23 -10.89 9.70 1.02
CA ALA A 23 -9.97 8.59 1.23
C ALA A 23 -9.88 8.23 2.72
N ILE A 24 -9.77 6.94 3.00
CA ILE A 24 -9.63 6.39 4.36
C ILE A 24 -8.24 5.79 4.57
N SER A 25 -7.81 5.69 5.81
CA SER A 25 -6.58 4.97 6.16
C SER A 25 -6.72 3.51 5.76
N ALA A 26 -5.68 2.95 5.14
CA ALA A 26 -5.74 1.62 4.59
C ALA A 26 -4.39 0.91 4.68
N ARG A 27 -4.45 -0.39 4.61
CA ARG A 27 -3.28 -1.26 4.41
C ARG A 27 -3.44 -1.99 3.08
N VAL A 28 -2.32 -2.11 2.37
CA VAL A 28 -2.16 -2.97 1.21
C VAL A 28 -1.31 -4.15 1.63
N ALA A 29 -1.73 -5.36 1.30
CA ALA A 29 -0.94 -6.56 1.50
C ALA A 29 -0.87 -7.37 0.22
N VAL A 30 0.26 -8.01 -0.01
CA VAL A 30 0.47 -8.93 -1.13
C VAL A 30 0.87 -10.28 -0.57
N CYS A 31 0.13 -11.30 -0.96
CA CYS A 31 0.40 -12.68 -0.60
C CYS A 31 0.59 -13.53 -1.86
N ARG A 32 1.44 -14.54 -1.78
CA ARG A 32 1.56 -15.59 -2.80
C ARG A 32 0.68 -16.76 -2.41
N HIS A 33 -0.25 -17.12 -3.28
CA HIS A 33 -1.10 -18.29 -3.09
C HIS A 33 -0.56 -19.44 -3.95
N ARG A 34 -0.21 -20.54 -3.31
CA ARG A 34 0.30 -21.75 -3.96
C ARG A 34 -0.63 -22.93 -3.76
N GLY A 35 -0.78 -23.75 -4.79
CA GLY A 35 -1.65 -24.92 -4.76
C GLY A 35 -3.13 -24.58 -4.71
N ALA A 36 -3.52 -23.39 -5.12
CA ALA A 36 -4.92 -23.04 -5.29
C ALA A 36 -5.55 -23.83 -6.44
N PRO A 37 -6.83 -24.21 -6.36
CA PRO A 37 -7.52 -24.93 -7.45
C PRO A 37 -7.46 -24.19 -8.79
N GLU A 38 -7.38 -22.86 -8.76
CA GLU A 38 -7.28 -22.00 -9.93
C GLU A 38 -5.84 -21.77 -10.41
N GLY A 39 -4.87 -22.45 -9.80
CA GLY A 39 -3.45 -22.28 -10.04
C GLY A 39 -2.78 -21.26 -9.12
N ASP A 40 -1.46 -21.27 -9.10
CA ASP A 40 -0.67 -20.36 -8.30
C ASP A 40 -0.84 -18.91 -8.78
N HIS A 41 -1.04 -17.97 -7.85
CA HIS A 41 -1.25 -16.55 -8.14
C HIS A 41 -0.82 -15.67 -6.97
N LEU A 42 -0.90 -14.35 -7.18
CA LEU A 42 -0.80 -13.39 -6.09
C LEU A 42 -2.19 -12.92 -5.67
N ASP A 43 -2.39 -12.78 -4.39
CA ASP A 43 -3.53 -12.06 -3.82
C ASP A 43 -3.08 -10.67 -3.39
N LEU A 44 -3.71 -9.65 -3.96
CA LEU A 44 -3.59 -8.26 -3.56
C LEU A 44 -4.78 -7.91 -2.67
N PHE A 45 -4.53 -7.57 -1.43
CA PHE A 45 -5.54 -7.14 -0.47
C PHE A 45 -5.41 -5.63 -0.21
N ILE A 46 -6.53 -4.91 -0.23
CA ILE A 46 -6.59 -3.50 0.12
C ILE A 46 -7.79 -3.30 1.03
N GLY A 47 -7.59 -2.75 2.21
CA GLY A 47 -8.70 -2.56 3.14
C GLY A 47 -8.44 -1.48 4.19
N PRO A 48 -9.51 -0.99 4.85
CA PRO A 48 -9.38 -0.05 5.94
C PRO A 48 -8.51 -0.64 7.04
N PHE A 49 -7.53 0.13 7.50
CA PHE A 49 -6.61 -0.29 8.55
C PHE A 49 -6.11 0.92 9.33
N ASP A 50 -6.32 0.87 10.63
CA ASP A 50 -5.72 1.80 11.58
C ASP A 50 -4.80 0.99 12.51
N CYS A 51 -3.51 1.29 12.52
CA CYS A 51 -2.55 0.58 13.36
C CYS A 51 -2.83 0.76 14.88
N ARG A 52 -3.61 1.79 15.27
CA ARG A 52 -4.03 2.03 16.66
C ARG A 52 -5.26 1.22 17.04
N GLN A 53 -6.11 0.92 16.07
CA GLN A 53 -7.34 0.15 16.23
C GLN A 53 -7.51 -0.76 15.00
N PRO A 54 -6.71 -1.83 14.89
CA PRO A 54 -6.83 -2.73 13.75
C PRO A 54 -8.22 -3.37 13.72
N PRO A 55 -8.79 -3.62 12.54
CA PRO A 55 -10.06 -4.32 12.43
C PRO A 55 -9.92 -5.74 13.02
N HIS A 56 -11.04 -6.27 13.51
CA HIS A 56 -11.07 -7.66 13.98
C HIS A 56 -10.70 -8.59 12.81
N ASP A 57 -9.89 -9.61 13.09
CA ASP A 57 -9.33 -10.53 12.07
C ASP A 57 -10.39 -11.15 11.16
N ASP A 58 -11.58 -11.44 11.68
CA ASP A 58 -12.69 -12.04 10.94
C ASP A 58 -13.56 -11.01 10.17
N ALA A 59 -13.31 -9.71 10.32
CA ALA A 59 -14.06 -8.70 9.60
C ALA A 59 -13.80 -8.82 8.09
N LEU A 60 -14.86 -8.90 7.27
CA LEU A 60 -14.78 -8.98 5.81
C LEU A 60 -14.61 -7.57 5.22
N VAL A 61 -13.44 -6.98 5.40
CA VAL A 61 -13.15 -5.59 5.02
C VAL A 61 -12.07 -5.45 3.97
N ALA A 62 -11.32 -6.52 3.68
CA ALA A 62 -10.26 -6.50 2.69
C ALA A 62 -10.84 -6.75 1.30
N HIS A 63 -10.83 -5.73 0.44
CA HIS A 63 -11.05 -5.92 -0.99
C HIS A 63 -9.87 -6.69 -1.56
N SER A 64 -10.13 -7.60 -2.50
CA SER A 64 -9.06 -8.46 -3.00
C SER A 64 -9.14 -8.69 -4.50
N TRP A 65 -7.96 -8.83 -5.09
CA TRP A 65 -7.77 -9.12 -6.50
C TRP A 65 -6.66 -10.14 -6.67
N ARG A 66 -6.89 -11.10 -7.56
CA ARG A 66 -5.84 -12.00 -8.04
C ARG A 66 -5.03 -11.31 -9.11
N LEU A 67 -3.71 -11.39 -8.98
CA LEU A 67 -2.74 -10.92 -9.95
C LEU A 67 -1.91 -12.11 -10.45
N PRO A 68 -1.33 -12.05 -11.64
CA PRO A 68 -0.38 -13.05 -12.11
C PRO A 68 0.89 -13.03 -11.25
N LEU A 69 1.57 -14.19 -11.14
CA LEU A 69 2.77 -14.31 -10.30
C LEU A 69 3.89 -13.34 -10.68
N ASP A 70 4.01 -13.04 -11.96
CA ASP A 70 5.03 -12.11 -12.47
C ASP A 70 4.74 -10.64 -12.17
N ALA A 71 3.60 -10.34 -11.53
CA ALA A 71 3.34 -9.01 -10.98
C ALA A 71 4.17 -8.72 -9.71
N TRP A 72 4.84 -9.73 -9.13
CA TRP A 72 5.78 -9.56 -8.04
C TRP A 72 7.20 -9.83 -8.50
N LEU A 73 8.09 -8.89 -8.22
CA LEU A 73 9.52 -9.04 -8.45
C LEU A 73 10.18 -9.44 -7.13
N ASP A 74 10.79 -10.61 -7.12
CA ASP A 74 11.61 -11.04 -6.00
C ASP A 74 12.88 -10.18 -5.91
N ARG A 75 13.43 -10.07 -4.71
CA ARG A 75 14.63 -9.28 -4.46
C ARG A 75 15.80 -9.78 -5.32
N THR A 76 16.41 -8.86 -6.06
CA THR A 76 17.68 -9.08 -6.75
C THR A 76 18.81 -8.35 -6.02
N THR A 77 20.06 -8.53 -6.48
CA THR A 77 21.23 -7.79 -5.95
C THR A 77 21.12 -6.28 -6.17
N SER A 78 20.35 -5.85 -7.16
CA SER A 78 20.24 -4.46 -7.58
C SER A 78 18.87 -3.81 -7.32
N ALA A 79 17.84 -4.59 -6.96
CA ALA A 79 16.50 -4.06 -6.72
C ALA A 79 15.80 -4.73 -5.52
N PRO A 80 15.06 -3.98 -4.71
CA PRO A 80 14.21 -4.54 -3.65
C PRO A 80 13.08 -5.38 -4.25
N ALA A 81 12.58 -6.34 -3.47
CA ALA A 81 11.36 -7.05 -3.83
C ALA A 81 10.15 -6.09 -3.79
N GLY A 82 9.22 -6.26 -4.70
CA GLY A 82 8.03 -5.42 -4.76
C GLY A 82 7.12 -5.69 -5.96
N LEU A 83 6.03 -4.95 -6.01
CA LEU A 83 5.12 -5.01 -7.16
C LEU A 83 5.81 -4.43 -8.40
N ARG A 84 5.67 -5.14 -9.52
CA ARG A 84 6.17 -4.68 -10.81
C ARG A 84 5.38 -3.46 -11.26
N VAL A 85 6.10 -2.37 -11.54
CA VAL A 85 5.51 -1.17 -12.14
C VAL A 85 4.95 -1.48 -13.53
N GLY A 86 3.78 -0.96 -13.83
CA GLY A 86 3.11 -1.16 -15.10
C GLY A 86 1.65 -1.56 -14.95
N GLN A 87 1.08 -2.07 -16.03
CA GLN A 87 -0.29 -2.57 -16.06
C GLN A 87 -0.31 -4.08 -16.03
N VAL A 88 -1.16 -4.64 -15.18
CA VAL A 88 -1.43 -6.07 -15.10
C VAL A 88 -2.94 -6.33 -15.11
N LEU A 89 -3.34 -7.47 -15.66
CA LEU A 89 -4.72 -7.93 -15.52
C LEU A 89 -4.95 -8.42 -14.09
N ALA A 90 -6.13 -8.12 -13.57
CA ALA A 90 -6.53 -8.52 -12.24
C ALA A 90 -7.92 -9.17 -12.29
N THR A 91 -8.20 -10.05 -11.35
CA THR A 91 -9.52 -10.65 -11.17
C THR A 91 -10.00 -10.33 -9.77
N ALA A 92 -11.09 -9.56 -9.66
CA ALA A 92 -11.68 -9.29 -8.34
C ALA A 92 -12.21 -10.59 -7.73
N THR A 93 -12.01 -10.72 -6.42
CA THR A 93 -12.53 -11.83 -5.63
C THR A 93 -13.48 -11.27 -4.55
N PRO A 94 -14.31 -12.09 -3.92
CA PRO A 94 -15.12 -11.64 -2.79
C PRO A 94 -14.26 -11.02 -1.68
N PRO A 95 -14.81 -10.11 -0.86
CA PRO A 95 -14.08 -9.54 0.26
C PRO A 95 -13.50 -10.61 1.19
N HIS A 96 -12.31 -10.37 1.66
CA HIS A 96 -11.57 -11.26 2.55
C HIS A 96 -11.53 -10.71 3.98
N ARG A 97 -11.12 -11.58 4.91
CA ARG A 97 -10.95 -11.22 6.32
C ARG A 97 -9.82 -10.22 6.49
N ALA A 98 -9.95 -9.31 7.46
CA ALA A 98 -8.93 -8.34 7.83
C ALA A 98 -7.58 -8.99 8.19
N LEU A 99 -7.59 -10.20 8.68
CA LEU A 99 -6.43 -11.04 8.94
C LEU A 99 -5.39 -10.99 7.80
N TYR A 100 -5.82 -11.00 6.54
CA TYR A 100 -4.90 -10.99 5.39
C TYR A 100 -4.17 -9.66 5.19
N LEU A 101 -4.67 -8.57 5.77
CA LEU A 101 -3.98 -7.27 5.78
C LEU A 101 -2.77 -7.25 6.72
N SER A 102 -2.68 -8.19 7.67
CA SER A 102 -1.63 -8.26 8.70
C SER A 102 -0.98 -9.63 8.83
N LEU A 103 -1.18 -10.51 7.85
CA LEU A 103 -0.61 -11.86 7.87
C LEU A 103 0.92 -11.79 7.94
N ALA A 104 1.50 -12.34 9.01
CA ALA A 104 2.95 -12.28 9.24
C ALA A 104 3.69 -13.57 8.86
N THR A 105 2.97 -14.69 8.75
CA THR A 105 3.55 -16.02 8.50
C THR A 105 2.72 -16.78 7.46
N THR A 106 3.36 -17.68 6.76
CA THR A 106 2.69 -18.59 5.82
C THR A 106 1.59 -19.37 6.53
N ARG A 107 0.43 -19.43 5.90
CA ARG A 107 -0.74 -20.15 6.40
C ARG A 107 -1.18 -21.21 5.40
N MET A 108 -1.38 -22.43 5.90
CA MET A 108 -2.07 -23.48 5.16
C MET A 108 -3.57 -23.23 5.21
N LEU A 109 -4.24 -23.36 4.09
CA LEU A 109 -5.68 -23.23 3.99
C LEU A 109 -6.35 -24.61 4.09
N ASP A 110 -7.54 -24.63 4.69
CA ASP A 110 -8.33 -25.85 4.80
C ASP A 110 -8.87 -26.31 3.43
N ASN A 111 -9.24 -27.59 3.34
CA ASN A 111 -9.88 -28.19 2.16
C ASN A 111 -9.00 -28.12 0.87
N ASP A 112 -7.72 -28.43 1.00
CA ASP A 112 -6.76 -28.53 -0.11
C ASP A 112 -6.66 -27.25 -0.97
N ARG A 113 -6.99 -26.09 -0.36
CA ARG A 113 -6.89 -24.80 -1.06
C ARG A 113 -5.47 -24.24 -1.10
N GLY A 114 -4.48 -25.02 -0.69
CA GLY A 114 -3.08 -24.65 -0.78
C GLY A 114 -2.58 -23.79 0.39
N THR A 115 -1.59 -22.97 0.12
CA THR A 115 -0.91 -22.14 1.12
C THR A 115 -0.86 -20.67 0.71
N VAL A 116 -1.00 -19.78 1.68
CA VAL A 116 -0.86 -18.32 1.50
C VAL A 116 0.40 -17.85 2.22
N GLU A 117 1.35 -17.34 1.46
CA GLU A 117 2.63 -16.80 1.93
C GLU A 117 2.60 -15.28 1.88
N PRO A 118 2.73 -14.55 3.00
CA PRO A 118 2.81 -13.10 2.97
C PRO A 118 4.13 -12.65 2.35
N LEU A 119 4.07 -11.79 1.34
CA LEU A 119 5.23 -11.20 0.69
C LEU A 119 5.56 -9.83 1.25
N ALA A 120 4.56 -8.97 1.36
CA ALA A 120 4.72 -7.62 1.90
C ALA A 120 3.38 -7.03 2.33
N HIS A 121 3.45 -6.01 3.20
CA HIS A 121 2.34 -5.11 3.46
C HIS A 121 2.84 -3.68 3.53
N GLY A 122 1.95 -2.73 3.26
CA GLY A 122 2.24 -1.30 3.31
C GLY A 122 1.07 -0.52 3.88
N ASP A 123 1.35 0.53 4.61
CA ASP A 123 0.34 1.42 5.19
C ASP A 123 0.20 2.69 4.34
N GLY A 124 -1.03 3.17 4.25
CA GLY A 124 -1.35 4.33 3.44
C GLY A 124 -2.82 4.73 3.50
N TRP A 125 -3.36 5.07 2.36
CA TRP A 125 -4.78 5.39 2.22
C TRP A 125 -5.37 4.71 0.99
N MET A 126 -6.71 4.55 0.99
CA MET A 126 -7.47 4.11 -0.16
C MET A 126 -8.68 5.00 -0.40
N LEU A 127 -9.08 5.09 -1.66
CA LEU A 127 -10.33 5.66 -2.12
C LEU A 127 -11.05 4.62 -2.97
N VAL A 128 -12.29 4.33 -2.61
CA VAL A 128 -13.14 3.39 -3.32
C VAL A 128 -14.27 4.16 -3.97
N GLU A 129 -14.45 3.98 -5.25
CA GLU A 129 -15.56 4.57 -6.02
C GLU A 129 -16.57 3.46 -6.35
N PRO A 130 -17.78 3.51 -5.79
CA PRO A 130 -18.84 2.56 -6.14
C PRO A 130 -19.42 2.91 -7.51
N GLN A 131 -19.96 1.93 -8.21
CA GLN A 131 -20.60 2.09 -9.52
C GLN A 131 -21.82 3.04 -9.47
N SER A 132 -22.49 3.03 -8.32
CA SER A 132 -23.65 3.88 -8.05
C SER A 132 -23.74 4.09 -6.53
N PRO A 133 -24.31 5.21 -6.06
CA PRO A 133 -24.56 5.40 -4.62
C PRO A 133 -25.40 4.29 -3.96
N LEU A 134 -26.15 3.54 -4.79
CA LEU A 134 -27.01 2.42 -4.35
C LEU A 134 -26.39 1.04 -4.58
N ASP A 135 -25.23 0.97 -5.23
CA ASP A 135 -24.54 -0.29 -5.52
C ASP A 135 -23.30 -0.43 -4.62
N THR A 136 -23.14 -1.60 -4.03
CA THR A 136 -21.95 -1.97 -3.27
C THR A 136 -20.79 -2.43 -4.16
N ARG A 137 -21.01 -2.52 -5.48
CA ARG A 137 -19.95 -2.92 -6.42
C ARG A 137 -18.97 -1.78 -6.60
N ILE A 138 -17.71 -2.14 -6.53
CA ILE A 138 -16.59 -1.22 -6.74
C ILE A 138 -16.27 -1.19 -8.23
N ASP A 139 -16.17 0.00 -8.81
CA ASP A 139 -15.68 0.18 -10.19
C ASP A 139 -14.23 0.63 -10.22
N ARG A 140 -13.80 1.33 -9.18
CA ARG A 140 -12.45 1.82 -9.06
C ARG A 140 -11.98 1.76 -7.62
N CYS A 141 -10.74 1.30 -7.43
CA CYS A 141 -10.04 1.40 -6.16
C CYS A 141 -8.70 2.06 -6.41
N LEU A 142 -8.44 3.17 -5.75
CA LEU A 142 -7.17 3.85 -5.75
C LEU A 142 -6.54 3.72 -4.37
N ALA A 143 -5.31 3.27 -4.29
CA ALA A 143 -4.55 3.21 -3.06
C ALA A 143 -3.15 3.77 -3.24
N GLU A 144 -2.70 4.55 -2.27
CA GLU A 144 -1.29 4.94 -2.13
C GLU A 144 -0.78 4.43 -0.79
N PHE A 145 0.43 3.87 -0.79
CA PHE A 145 0.99 3.24 0.39
C PHE A 145 2.52 3.17 0.33
N ARG A 146 3.12 3.00 1.50
CA ARG A 146 4.54 2.67 1.67
C ARG A 146 4.65 1.28 2.27
N TRP A 147 5.57 0.47 1.75
CA TRP A 147 5.84 -0.83 2.36
C TRP A 147 6.33 -0.65 3.80
N CYS A 148 5.77 -1.45 4.70
CA CYS A 148 6.21 -1.52 6.09
C CYS A 148 7.38 -2.51 6.22
N GLY A 149 8.40 -2.14 7.02
CA GLY A 149 9.54 -2.99 7.34
C GLY A 149 10.89 -2.43 6.92
N ALA A 150 11.94 -2.86 7.63
CA ALA A 150 13.31 -2.34 7.56
C ALA A 150 14.06 -2.61 6.23
N ARG A 151 13.44 -3.25 5.26
CA ARG A 151 14.07 -3.67 4.00
C ARG A 151 13.69 -2.83 2.79
N ASN A 152 12.93 -1.76 2.98
CA ASN A 152 12.66 -0.83 1.90
C ASN A 152 13.65 0.35 2.02
N PRO A 153 14.75 0.38 1.24
CA PRO A 153 15.82 1.36 1.41
C PRO A 153 15.46 2.77 0.92
N ALA A 154 14.33 2.92 0.26
CA ALA A 154 13.88 4.21 -0.23
C ALA A 154 12.47 4.46 0.31
N ASP A 155 12.21 5.71 0.68
CA ASP A 155 10.88 6.27 0.92
C ASP A 155 9.96 6.14 -0.31
N THR A 156 9.90 4.95 -0.90
CA THR A 156 9.18 4.70 -2.14
C THR A 156 7.71 4.60 -1.85
N LEU A 157 6.98 5.52 -2.41
CA LEU A 157 5.53 5.53 -2.39
C LEU A 157 5.02 4.81 -3.63
N TYR A 158 4.12 3.87 -3.42
CA TYR A 158 3.42 3.17 -4.49
C TYR A 158 2.00 3.71 -4.64
N ARG A 159 1.55 3.77 -5.88
CA ARG A 159 0.14 3.95 -6.22
C ARG A 159 -0.33 2.74 -6.99
N ILE A 160 -1.45 2.19 -6.57
CA ILE A 160 -2.19 1.17 -7.30
C ILE A 160 -3.55 1.75 -7.66
N GLU A 161 -3.86 1.73 -8.94
CA GLU A 161 -5.18 2.06 -9.45
C GLU A 161 -5.80 0.81 -10.08
N LEU A 162 -6.86 0.33 -9.47
CA LEU A 162 -7.65 -0.80 -9.95
C LEU A 162 -8.91 -0.26 -10.60
N THR A 163 -9.10 -0.53 -11.86
CA THR A 163 -10.24 -0.07 -12.64
C THR A 163 -10.94 -1.26 -13.27
N ARG A 164 -12.26 -1.31 -13.13
CA ARG A 164 -13.09 -2.29 -13.80
C ARG A 164 -13.24 -1.91 -15.27
N THR A 165 -13.07 -2.89 -16.14
CA THR A 165 -13.44 -2.83 -17.55
C THR A 165 -14.63 -3.75 -17.78
N ASP A 166 -15.23 -3.74 -18.97
CA ASP A 166 -16.42 -4.54 -19.29
C ASP A 166 -16.27 -6.02 -18.96
N SER A 167 -15.05 -6.57 -19.06
CA SER A 167 -14.79 -8.01 -18.90
C SER A 167 -13.75 -8.38 -17.85
N ALA A 168 -13.02 -7.40 -17.28
CA ALA A 168 -11.92 -7.66 -16.38
C ALA A 168 -11.59 -6.46 -15.49
N TRP A 169 -10.67 -6.66 -14.57
CA TRP A 169 -10.01 -5.59 -13.83
C TRP A 169 -8.61 -5.33 -14.37
N ARG A 170 -8.19 -4.09 -14.31
CA ARG A 170 -6.80 -3.69 -14.60
C ARG A 170 -6.22 -3.04 -13.37
N ALA A 171 -5.02 -3.45 -13.00
CA ALA A 171 -4.22 -2.81 -11.98
C ALA A 171 -3.10 -2.02 -12.66
N ALA A 172 -3.09 -0.70 -12.49
CA ALA A 172 -1.98 0.15 -12.86
C ALA A 172 -1.14 0.43 -11.61
N ILE A 173 0.10 -0.02 -11.62
CA ILE A 173 1.02 0.09 -10.49
C ILE A 173 2.10 1.08 -10.86
N THR A 174 2.28 2.13 -10.06
CA THR A 174 3.30 3.16 -10.27
C THR A 174 4.10 3.43 -9.00
N HIS A 175 5.38 3.79 -9.18
CA HIS A 175 6.16 4.42 -8.13
C HIS A 175 5.89 5.92 -8.18
N ILE A 176 5.60 6.52 -7.04
CA ILE A 176 5.56 7.96 -6.89
C ILE A 176 6.89 8.35 -6.26
N GLU A 177 7.74 9.02 -7.04
CA GLU A 177 8.96 9.62 -6.49
C GLU A 177 8.56 10.68 -5.47
N THR A 178 8.77 10.40 -4.18
CA THR A 178 8.82 11.48 -3.21
C THR A 178 10.08 12.27 -3.54
N ARG A 179 9.95 13.51 -4.01
CA ARG A 179 11.08 14.45 -4.08
C ARG A 179 11.68 14.48 -2.67
N ALA A 180 12.71 13.67 -2.45
CA ALA A 180 13.61 13.87 -1.33
C ALA A 180 14.05 15.32 -1.41
N ASN A 181 13.90 16.07 -0.33
CA ASN A 181 14.30 17.44 -0.19
C ASN A 181 15.67 17.65 -0.84
N ALA A 182 15.67 18.20 -2.04
CA ALA A 182 16.83 18.81 -2.64
C ALA A 182 17.06 20.20 -1.99
N GLU A 183 16.90 20.28 -0.69
CA GLU A 183 17.57 21.26 0.13
C GLU A 183 18.94 20.69 0.46
N THR A 184 19.80 20.66 -0.57
CA THR A 184 21.23 20.76 -0.33
C THR A 184 21.43 22.03 0.47
N HIS A 185 21.62 21.83 1.75
CA HIS A 185 22.12 22.86 2.64
C HIS A 185 23.47 23.27 2.04
N GLU A 186 23.44 24.32 1.19
CA GLU A 186 24.65 24.98 0.73
C GLU A 186 25.31 25.49 2.01
N PRO A 187 26.51 25.00 2.36
CA PRO A 187 27.14 25.44 3.60
C PRO A 187 27.37 26.94 3.48
N ALA A 188 26.83 27.68 4.45
CA ALA A 188 26.99 29.10 4.52
C ALA A 188 28.46 29.48 4.29
N PRO A 189 28.76 30.50 3.45
CA PRO A 189 30.12 30.88 3.14
C PRO A 189 30.85 31.25 4.45
N VAL A 190 31.96 30.57 4.69
CA VAL A 190 32.83 30.83 5.85
C VAL A 190 33.34 32.25 5.76
N PRO A 191 33.09 33.10 6.77
CA PRO A 191 33.58 34.49 6.72
C PRO A 191 35.12 34.52 6.69
N PRO A 192 35.74 35.47 5.94
CA PRO A 192 37.18 35.52 5.82
C PRO A 192 37.82 35.82 7.18
N ARG A 193 38.83 35.01 7.52
CA ARG A 193 39.65 35.21 8.73
C ARG A 193 40.34 36.58 8.67
N GLU A 194 39.98 37.51 9.55
CA GLU A 194 40.73 38.72 9.78
C GLU A 194 42.17 38.37 10.21
N LYS A 195 43.11 38.81 9.38
CA LYS A 195 44.54 38.79 9.76
C LYS A 195 44.76 39.87 10.83
N ARG A 196 44.94 39.45 12.07
CA ARG A 196 45.49 40.34 13.10
C ARG A 196 46.94 40.57 12.78
N SER A 197 47.27 41.88 12.60
CA SER A 197 48.61 42.47 12.58
C SER A 197 49.17 42.61 13.98
#